data_41841d6ee675da03f64cfd2c9c74f9a2
#
_entry.id   41841d6ee675da03f64cfd2c9c74f9a2
#
_cell.length_a   1.000
_cell.length_b   1.000
_cell.length_c   1.000
_cell.angle_alpha   90.00
_cell.angle_beta   90.00
_cell.angle_gamma   90.00
#
_symmetry.space_group_name_H-M   'P 1'
#
loop_
_entity.id
_entity.type
_entity.pdbx_description
1 polymer ?
#
loop_
_entity_poly.entity_id
_entity_poly.type
_entity_poly.pdbx_seq_one_letter_code
_entity_poly.pdbx_strand_id
1 'polypeptide(L)'
;MKQVGHATLTVTLPDGQKESYLITLPRLAIEGLWYGSPYIELSETSYIQCSSGWLSTIKYQGKGYFSGKSHTFKATLTPPIGAGSGTQASSFEGQWNTTSKDSKTGAPFTDVNGPKEEVTVRPVEEQGEWESRALWYKVSKGIREGDFETASREKSRIEVRCLSYLCFFFELTCFCDGNRTSSAKEGVMRRRQVPLGN
;
A
#
# COMPACT_ATOMS: atom_id res chain seq x y z
N MET A 1 13.56 3.53 -3.60
CA MET A 1 12.99 2.19 -3.37
C MET A 1 11.55 2.22 -3.89
N LYS A 2 11.16 1.30 -4.78
CA LYS A 2 9.78 1.23 -5.30
C LYS A 2 8.99 0.30 -4.40
N GLN A 3 7.93 0.79 -3.79
CA GLN A 3 7.01 -0.05 -3.04
C GLN A 3 6.05 -0.71 -4.05
N VAL A 4 6.03 -2.03 -4.08
CA VAL A 4 5.06 -2.80 -4.87
C VAL A 4 4.15 -3.51 -3.88
N GLY A 5 2.87 -3.21 -3.96
CA GLY A 5 1.87 -3.81 -3.08
C GLY A 5 0.48 -3.79 -3.69
N HIS A 6 -0.35 -4.67 -3.20
CA HIS A 6 -1.77 -4.71 -3.53
C HIS A 6 -2.59 -5.07 -2.28
N ALA A 7 -3.85 -4.71 -2.31
CA ALA A 7 -4.83 -5.10 -1.31
C ALA A 7 -6.02 -5.75 -2.00
N THR A 8 -6.66 -6.70 -1.32
CA THR A 8 -7.93 -7.28 -1.75
C THR A 8 -9.00 -6.93 -0.72
N LEU A 9 -10.11 -6.39 -1.18
CA LEU A 9 -11.28 -6.09 -0.37
C LEU A 9 -12.46 -6.91 -0.88
N THR A 10 -13.19 -7.57 0.01
CA THR A 10 -14.45 -8.23 -0.33
C THR A 10 -15.58 -7.59 0.47
N VAL A 11 -16.60 -7.14 -0.24
CA VAL A 11 -17.79 -6.49 0.34
C VAL A 11 -18.99 -7.39 0.11
N THR A 12 -19.82 -7.55 1.13
CA THR A 12 -21.12 -8.21 1.00
C THR A 12 -22.17 -7.12 0.76
N LEU A 13 -22.82 -7.19 -0.38
CA LEU A 13 -23.88 -6.26 -0.78
C LEU A 13 -25.17 -6.54 0.00
N PRO A 14 -26.14 -5.59 0.03
CA PRO A 14 -27.40 -5.77 0.74
C PRO A 14 -28.23 -6.98 0.29
N ASP A 15 -28.06 -7.41 -0.94
CA ASP A 15 -28.71 -8.61 -1.53
C ASP A 15 -27.98 -9.93 -1.18
N GLY A 16 -26.90 -9.87 -0.39
CA GLY A 16 -26.09 -11.00 0.01
C GLY A 16 -25.02 -11.41 -1.02
N GLN A 17 -24.97 -10.79 -2.19
CA GLN A 17 -23.90 -11.03 -3.16
C GLN A 17 -22.56 -10.49 -2.64
N LYS A 18 -21.47 -11.13 -3.05
CA LYS A 18 -20.11 -10.68 -2.72
C LYS A 18 -19.44 -10.05 -3.91
N GLU A 19 -18.89 -8.88 -3.70
CA GLU A 19 -18.08 -8.16 -4.68
C GLU A 19 -16.66 -8.03 -4.17
N SER A 20 -15.68 -8.35 -5.01
CA SER A 20 -14.26 -8.31 -4.66
C SER A 20 -13.53 -7.25 -5.47
N TYR A 21 -12.62 -6.55 -4.81
CA TYR A 21 -11.82 -5.48 -5.38
C TYR A 21 -10.34 -5.80 -5.23
N LEU A 22 -9.59 -5.76 -6.32
CA LEU A 22 -8.13 -5.79 -6.30
C LEU A 22 -7.62 -4.35 -6.45
N ILE A 23 -6.88 -3.89 -5.45
CA ILE A 23 -6.40 -2.52 -5.34
C ILE A 23 -4.88 -2.54 -5.42
N THR A 24 -4.27 -1.87 -6.39
CA THR A 24 -2.82 -1.65 -6.44
C THR A 24 -2.46 -0.35 -5.74
N LEU A 25 -1.31 -0.34 -5.05
CA LEU A 25 -0.86 0.83 -4.31
C LEU A 25 -0.07 1.78 -5.23
N PRO A 26 -0.25 3.11 -5.10
CA PRO A 26 0.58 4.10 -5.77
C PRO A 26 1.98 4.12 -5.17
N ARG A 27 2.91 4.77 -5.86
CA ARG A 27 4.21 5.07 -5.28
C ARG A 27 4.09 6.20 -4.27
N LEU A 28 4.60 5.97 -3.07
CA LEU A 28 4.72 6.97 -2.01
C LEU A 28 6.14 7.55 -2.02
N ALA A 29 6.25 8.87 -2.01
CA ALA A 29 7.50 9.62 -1.92
C ALA A 29 7.42 10.63 -0.76
N ILE A 30 8.58 10.94 -0.18
CA ILE A 30 8.73 12.05 0.75
C ILE A 30 9.44 13.16 -0.01
N GLU A 31 8.75 14.26 -0.21
CA GLU A 31 9.22 15.44 -0.92
C GLU A 31 9.57 16.57 0.06
N GLY A 32 10.25 17.60 -0.41
CA GLY A 32 10.53 18.82 0.39
C GLY A 32 11.64 18.68 1.43
N LEU A 33 12.39 17.58 1.47
CA LEU A 33 13.50 17.37 2.42
C LEU A 33 14.57 18.46 2.31
N TRP A 34 14.91 18.90 1.10
CA TRP A 34 15.91 19.94 0.85
C TRP A 34 15.51 21.33 1.35
N TYR A 35 14.22 21.58 1.53
CA TYR A 35 13.67 22.85 1.99
C TYR A 35 13.26 22.83 3.46
N GLY A 36 13.57 21.75 4.19
CA GLY A 36 13.23 21.60 5.60
C GLY A 36 11.73 21.47 5.90
N SER A 37 10.91 21.22 4.87
CA SER A 37 9.46 21.06 4.98
C SER A 37 9.02 19.76 4.32
N PRO A 38 9.30 18.60 4.93
CA PRO A 38 8.96 17.31 4.35
C PRO A 38 7.44 17.09 4.29
N TYR A 39 6.96 16.57 3.15
CA TYR A 39 5.57 16.16 2.96
C TYR A 39 5.50 14.87 2.16
N ILE A 40 4.37 14.16 2.31
CA ILE A 40 4.11 12.92 1.58
C ILE A 40 3.46 13.27 0.23
N GLU A 41 3.97 12.67 -0.84
CA GLU A 41 3.38 12.77 -2.17
C GLU A 41 3.11 11.36 -2.74
N LEU A 42 2.00 11.24 -3.47
CA LEU A 42 1.68 10.05 -4.22
C LEU A 42 1.97 10.26 -5.70
N SER A 43 2.55 9.27 -6.34
CA SER A 43 2.90 9.33 -7.76
C SER A 43 2.63 8.01 -8.48
N GLU A 44 2.76 8.03 -9.80
CA GLU A 44 2.45 6.90 -10.69
C GLU A 44 0.94 6.62 -10.77
N THR A 45 0.59 5.43 -11.23
CA THR A 45 -0.80 5.04 -11.45
C THR A 45 -1.16 3.87 -10.56
N SER A 46 -2.32 3.93 -9.92
CA SER A 46 -2.93 2.78 -9.25
C SER A 46 -4.22 2.37 -9.94
N TYR A 47 -4.62 1.14 -9.70
CA TYR A 47 -5.78 0.51 -10.30
C TYR A 47 -6.65 -0.10 -9.21
N ILE A 48 -7.97 0.00 -9.40
CA ILE A 48 -8.95 -0.75 -8.61
C ILE A 48 -9.79 -1.53 -9.61
N GLN A 49 -9.64 -2.84 -9.59
CA GLN A 49 -10.42 -3.75 -10.43
C GLN A 49 -11.47 -4.46 -9.60
N CYS A 50 -12.73 -4.34 -10.02
CA CYS A 50 -13.86 -5.00 -9.39
C CYS A 50 -14.17 -6.34 -10.07
N SER A 51 -14.65 -7.32 -9.30
CA SER A 51 -15.11 -8.63 -9.82
C SER A 51 -16.28 -8.52 -10.80
N SER A 52 -17.06 -7.43 -10.73
CA SER A 52 -18.12 -7.11 -11.70
C SER A 52 -17.60 -6.52 -13.02
N GLY A 53 -16.28 -6.41 -13.19
CA GLY A 53 -15.62 -5.97 -14.43
C GLY A 53 -15.36 -4.46 -14.51
N TRP A 54 -15.77 -3.65 -13.52
CA TRP A 54 -15.42 -2.24 -13.45
C TRP A 54 -13.93 -2.06 -13.16
N LEU A 55 -13.33 -1.06 -13.82
CA LEU A 55 -11.94 -0.69 -13.63
C LEU A 55 -11.80 0.79 -13.33
N SER A 56 -11.23 1.13 -12.17
CA SER A 56 -10.79 2.49 -11.88
C SER A 56 -9.29 2.61 -12.11
N THR A 57 -8.90 3.62 -12.89
CA THR A 57 -7.50 4.00 -13.14
C THR A 57 -7.26 5.35 -12.49
N ILE A 58 -6.37 5.41 -11.51
CA ILE A 58 -6.08 6.60 -10.73
C ILE A 58 -4.64 7.05 -11.02
N LYS A 59 -4.48 8.20 -11.66
CA LYS A 59 -3.18 8.82 -11.96
C LYS A 59 -2.89 9.89 -10.92
N TYR A 60 -1.86 9.68 -10.12
CA TYR A 60 -1.40 10.64 -9.13
C TYR A 60 -0.35 11.57 -9.75
N GLN A 61 -0.47 12.86 -9.44
CA GLN A 61 0.44 13.88 -9.91
C GLN A 61 0.84 14.77 -8.75
N GLY A 62 2.13 14.82 -8.48
CA GLY A 62 2.71 15.75 -7.53
C GLY A 62 2.85 17.16 -8.13
N LYS A 63 3.40 18.07 -7.34
CA LYS A 63 3.73 19.42 -7.79
C LYS A 63 4.75 19.36 -8.92
N GLY A 64 4.42 19.95 -10.07
CA GLY A 64 5.37 20.11 -11.18
C GLY A 64 6.54 21.00 -10.78
N TYR A 65 7.67 20.88 -11.49
CA TYR A 65 8.92 21.57 -11.16
C TYR A 65 8.78 23.10 -11.10
N PHE A 66 7.98 23.67 -12.00
CA PHE A 66 7.79 25.13 -12.09
C PHE A 66 6.43 25.63 -11.59
N SER A 67 5.42 24.79 -11.59
CA SER A 67 4.05 25.17 -11.19
C SER A 67 3.20 23.93 -10.91
N GLY A 68 2.06 24.13 -10.28
CA GLY A 68 1.08 23.09 -10.01
C GLY A 68 0.76 22.95 -8.52
N LYS A 69 -0.28 22.19 -8.25
CA LYS A 69 -0.69 21.83 -6.88
C LYS A 69 -0.11 20.45 -6.54
N SER A 70 0.35 20.30 -5.30
CA SER A 70 0.68 18.99 -4.73
C SER A 70 -0.59 18.17 -4.48
N HIS A 71 -0.42 16.88 -4.27
CA HIS A 71 -1.49 15.95 -3.85
C HIS A 71 -2.62 15.78 -4.87
N THR A 72 -2.37 16.06 -6.15
CA THR A 72 -3.42 15.97 -7.17
C THR A 72 -3.57 14.56 -7.73
N PHE A 73 -4.79 14.24 -8.15
CA PHE A 73 -5.06 13.00 -8.88
C PHE A 73 -6.13 13.22 -9.95
N LYS A 74 -6.12 12.32 -10.94
CA LYS A 74 -7.20 12.14 -11.91
C LYS A 74 -7.56 10.66 -11.93
N ALA A 75 -8.85 10.38 -11.76
CA ALA A 75 -9.37 9.02 -11.80
C ALA A 75 -10.35 8.87 -12.96
N THR A 76 -10.32 7.70 -13.60
CA THR A 76 -11.30 7.31 -14.62
C THR A 76 -11.89 5.97 -14.24
N LEU A 77 -13.22 5.90 -14.14
CA LEU A 77 -13.97 4.68 -13.91
C LEU A 77 -14.48 4.18 -15.25
N THR A 78 -14.00 3.02 -15.67
CA THR A 78 -14.33 2.37 -16.94
C THR A 78 -15.31 1.23 -16.68
N PRO A 79 -16.44 1.16 -17.40
CA PRO A 79 -17.39 0.06 -17.27
C PRO A 79 -16.84 -1.25 -17.83
N PRO A 80 -17.41 -2.42 -17.47
CA PRO A 80 -17.05 -3.71 -18.02
C PRO A 80 -17.28 -3.78 -19.54
N ILE A 81 -16.49 -4.61 -20.20
CA ILE A 81 -16.63 -4.86 -21.62
C ILE A 81 -18.02 -5.48 -21.89
N GLY A 82 -18.78 -4.90 -22.81
CA GLY A 82 -20.15 -5.34 -23.11
C GLY A 82 -21.23 -4.71 -22.24
N ALA A 83 -20.90 -3.76 -21.39
CA ALA A 83 -21.90 -2.96 -20.71
C ALA A 83 -22.80 -2.25 -21.72
N GLY A 84 -24.10 -2.17 -21.43
CA GLY A 84 -25.09 -1.59 -22.35
C GLY A 84 -24.73 -0.16 -22.78
N SER A 85 -25.24 0.26 -23.94
CA SER A 85 -24.91 1.52 -24.62
C SER A 85 -25.17 2.79 -23.79
N GLY A 86 -25.83 2.71 -22.65
CA GLY A 86 -26.05 3.80 -21.71
C GLY A 86 -24.99 3.95 -20.61
N THR A 87 -24.09 2.97 -20.45
CA THR A 87 -23.09 2.97 -19.39
C THR A 87 -21.83 3.71 -19.85
N GLN A 88 -21.64 4.92 -19.36
CA GLN A 88 -20.49 5.75 -19.72
C GLN A 88 -19.39 5.73 -18.66
N ALA A 89 -18.15 5.94 -19.11
CA ALA A 89 -17.03 6.18 -18.22
C ALA A 89 -17.21 7.49 -17.44
N SER A 90 -16.94 7.45 -16.15
CA SER A 90 -16.92 8.62 -15.27
C SER A 90 -15.48 9.03 -14.97
N SER A 91 -15.26 10.32 -14.77
CA SER A 91 -13.93 10.86 -14.47
C SER A 91 -14.01 11.82 -13.29
N PHE A 92 -13.02 11.71 -12.42
CA PHE A 92 -12.93 12.50 -11.19
C PHE A 92 -11.56 13.14 -11.10
N GLU A 93 -11.49 14.34 -10.52
CA GLU A 93 -10.23 15.03 -10.30
C GLU A 93 -10.26 15.84 -9.01
N GLY A 94 -9.09 16.07 -8.42
CA GLY A 94 -8.96 16.85 -7.19
C GLY A 94 -7.64 16.61 -6.49
N GLN A 95 -7.65 16.88 -5.19
CA GLN A 95 -6.53 16.59 -4.31
C GLN A 95 -6.95 15.47 -3.34
N TRP A 96 -6.13 14.43 -3.26
CA TRP A 96 -6.46 13.25 -2.44
C TRP A 96 -6.47 13.55 -0.92
N ASN A 97 -5.87 14.65 -0.50
CA ASN A 97 -5.82 15.10 0.89
C ASN A 97 -6.84 16.19 1.25
N THR A 98 -7.68 16.63 0.32
CA THR A 98 -8.72 17.65 0.57
C THR A 98 -10.04 17.28 -0.11
N THR A 99 -10.29 17.78 -1.31
CA THR A 99 -11.55 17.59 -2.03
C THR A 99 -11.35 17.09 -3.44
N SER A 100 -12.32 16.37 -3.94
CA SER A 100 -12.41 15.99 -5.35
C SER A 100 -13.82 16.15 -5.89
N LYS A 101 -13.92 16.21 -7.22
CA LYS A 101 -15.16 16.45 -7.95
C LYS A 101 -15.24 15.59 -9.21
N ASP A 102 -16.42 15.38 -9.68
CA ASP A 102 -16.66 14.86 -11.03
C ASP A 102 -16.14 15.85 -12.07
N SER A 103 -15.32 15.39 -13.02
CA SER A 103 -14.66 16.26 -14.00
C SER A 103 -15.61 16.83 -15.05
N LYS A 104 -16.79 16.18 -15.28
CA LYS A 104 -17.76 16.60 -16.27
C LYS A 104 -18.80 17.55 -15.68
N THR A 105 -19.36 17.17 -14.51
CA THR A 105 -20.46 17.91 -13.89
C THR A 105 -20.00 18.96 -12.88
N GLY A 106 -18.76 18.84 -12.38
CA GLY A 106 -18.25 19.66 -11.28
C GLY A 106 -18.84 19.30 -9.92
N ALA A 107 -19.72 18.29 -9.84
CA ALA A 107 -20.33 17.85 -8.59
C ALA A 107 -19.26 17.35 -7.60
N PRO A 108 -19.35 17.69 -6.31
CA PRO A 108 -18.42 17.21 -5.30
C PRO A 108 -18.51 15.69 -5.19
N PHE A 109 -17.34 15.03 -5.11
CA PHE A 109 -17.23 13.57 -5.01
C PHE A 109 -16.73 13.15 -3.63
N THR A 110 -15.60 13.70 -3.17
CA THR A 110 -15.07 13.45 -1.82
C THR A 110 -14.68 14.75 -1.14
N ASP A 111 -14.88 14.78 0.19
CA ASP A 111 -14.34 15.82 1.07
C ASP A 111 -13.77 15.15 2.32
N VAL A 112 -12.44 15.22 2.49
CA VAL A 112 -11.77 14.63 3.65
C VAL A 112 -11.98 15.41 4.96
N ASN A 113 -12.52 16.64 4.86
CA ASN A 113 -12.88 17.48 6.02
C ASN A 113 -14.30 17.23 6.51
N GLY A 114 -15.07 16.42 5.77
CA GLY A 114 -16.43 16.02 6.17
C GLY A 114 -16.42 15.19 7.46
N PRO A 115 -17.62 14.94 8.02
CA PRO A 115 -17.76 14.13 9.23
C PRO A 115 -17.19 12.73 8.99
N LYS A 116 -16.39 12.24 9.94
CA LYS A 116 -15.77 10.92 9.89
C LYS A 116 -16.44 10.03 10.92
N GLU A 117 -16.77 8.83 10.50
CA GLU A 117 -17.18 7.80 11.43
C GLU A 117 -15.94 7.32 12.24
N GLU A 118 -16.12 7.13 13.53
CA GLU A 118 -15.08 6.57 14.38
C GLU A 118 -14.89 5.09 14.08
N VAL A 119 -13.66 4.73 13.78
CA VAL A 119 -13.31 3.34 13.46
C VAL A 119 -13.31 2.50 14.74
N THR A 120 -14.21 1.54 14.83
CA THR A 120 -14.22 0.56 15.90
C THR A 120 -13.14 -0.50 15.66
N VAL A 121 -12.22 -0.62 16.61
CA VAL A 121 -11.12 -1.58 16.54
C VAL A 121 -11.08 -2.39 17.83
N ARG A 122 -10.87 -3.71 17.71
CA ARG A 122 -10.69 -4.57 18.89
C ARG A 122 -9.55 -4.06 19.78
N PRO A 123 -9.66 -4.16 21.11
CA PRO A 123 -8.56 -3.89 22.03
C PRO A 123 -7.29 -4.63 21.63
N VAL A 124 -6.13 -4.07 21.94
CA VAL A 124 -4.83 -4.68 21.54
C VAL A 124 -4.65 -6.06 22.17
N GLU A 125 -5.20 -6.24 23.37
CA GLU A 125 -5.14 -7.49 24.16
C GLU A 125 -5.93 -8.63 23.51
N GLU A 126 -6.94 -8.30 22.70
CA GLU A 126 -7.77 -9.25 21.97
C GLU A 126 -7.28 -9.50 20.54
N GLN A 127 -6.24 -8.80 20.13
CA GLN A 127 -5.67 -8.93 18.79
C GLN A 127 -4.70 -10.10 18.70
N GLY A 128 -4.72 -10.79 17.58
CA GLY A 128 -3.77 -11.84 17.29
C GLY A 128 -2.33 -11.32 17.16
N GLU A 129 -1.37 -12.20 17.39
CA GLU A 129 0.06 -11.89 17.40
C GLU A 129 0.56 -11.17 16.14
N TRP A 130 -0.07 -11.43 15.00
CA TRP A 130 0.29 -10.87 13.69
C TRP A 130 -0.57 -9.67 13.27
N GLU A 131 -1.53 -9.27 14.08
CA GLU A 131 -2.29 -8.07 13.81
C GLU A 131 -1.43 -6.82 14.08
N SER A 132 -1.50 -5.85 13.18
CA SER A 132 -0.53 -4.73 13.14
C SER A 132 -0.40 -3.99 14.45
N ARG A 133 -1.48 -3.72 15.18
CA ARG A 133 -1.41 -2.97 16.44
C ARG A 133 -0.74 -3.76 17.56
N ALA A 134 -1.02 -5.07 17.66
CA ALA A 134 -0.36 -5.97 18.61
C ALA A 134 1.12 -6.14 18.26
N LEU A 135 1.41 -6.44 17.00
CA LEU A 135 2.77 -6.67 16.49
C LEU A 135 3.68 -5.44 16.70
N TRP A 136 3.19 -4.24 16.35
CA TRP A 136 3.96 -3.00 16.41
C TRP A 136 3.82 -2.24 17.75
N TYR A 137 3.13 -2.81 18.74
CA TYR A 137 2.83 -2.13 20.01
C TYR A 137 4.07 -1.57 20.69
N LYS A 138 5.11 -2.39 20.84
CA LYS A 138 6.36 -1.99 21.54
C LYS A 138 7.12 -0.89 20.77
N VAL A 139 7.14 -0.97 19.44
CA VAL A 139 7.73 0.07 18.59
C VAL A 139 6.97 1.38 18.76
N SER A 140 5.65 1.34 18.63
CA SER A 140 4.79 2.52 18.78
C SER A 140 4.89 3.14 20.18
N LYS A 141 5.00 2.32 21.21
CA LYS A 141 5.20 2.77 22.59
C LYS A 141 6.53 3.51 22.74
N GLY A 142 7.64 2.89 22.27
CA GLY A 142 8.96 3.53 22.33
C GLY A 142 9.00 4.88 21.61
N ILE A 143 8.37 5.00 20.44
CA ILE A 143 8.29 6.27 19.72
C ILE A 143 7.53 7.33 20.52
N ARG A 144 6.38 6.98 21.13
CA ARG A 144 5.59 7.95 21.94
C ARG A 144 6.30 8.40 23.20
N GLU A 145 7.10 7.53 23.80
CA GLU A 145 7.87 7.80 25.03
C GLU A 145 9.23 8.45 24.75
N GLY A 146 9.61 8.62 23.45
CA GLY A 146 10.91 9.16 23.04
C GLY A 146 12.07 8.18 23.21
N ASP A 147 11.80 6.91 23.53
CA ASP A 147 12.78 5.82 23.60
C ASP A 147 13.01 5.21 22.22
N PHE A 148 13.79 5.94 21.41
CA PHE A 148 14.10 5.52 20.04
C PHE A 148 15.01 4.30 19.97
N GLU A 149 15.77 4.01 21.01
CA GLU A 149 16.62 2.83 21.08
C GLU A 149 15.75 1.57 21.18
N THR A 150 14.82 1.55 22.12
CA THR A 150 13.84 0.45 22.25
C THR A 150 13.00 0.32 20.99
N ALA A 151 12.52 1.43 20.42
CA ALA A 151 11.75 1.39 19.17
C ALA A 151 12.54 0.73 18.01
N SER A 152 13.81 1.11 17.84
CA SER A 152 14.69 0.56 16.81
C SER A 152 14.97 -0.93 17.02
N ARG A 153 15.27 -1.34 18.23
CA ARG A 153 15.53 -2.73 18.60
C ARG A 153 14.30 -3.62 18.35
N GLU A 154 13.12 -3.20 18.79
CA GLU A 154 11.89 -3.98 18.60
C GLU A 154 11.48 -4.04 17.13
N LYS A 155 11.69 -2.95 16.35
CA LYS A 155 11.50 -2.93 14.90
C LYS A 155 12.39 -3.97 14.22
N SER A 156 13.68 -3.98 14.51
CA SER A 156 14.62 -4.95 13.93
C SER A 156 14.23 -6.40 14.27
N ARG A 157 13.72 -6.64 15.49
CA ARG A 157 13.22 -7.96 15.90
C ARG A 157 12.03 -8.42 15.05
N ILE A 158 11.08 -7.53 14.75
CA ILE A 158 9.94 -7.82 13.88
C ILE A 158 10.41 -8.13 12.47
N GLU A 159 11.32 -7.33 11.90
CA GLU A 159 11.86 -7.51 10.55
C GLU A 159 12.56 -8.86 10.39
N VAL A 160 13.42 -9.24 11.34
CA VAL A 160 14.09 -10.56 11.34
C VAL A 160 13.09 -11.69 11.39
N ARG A 161 12.06 -11.57 12.23
CA ARG A 161 11.00 -12.57 12.35
C ARG A 161 10.18 -12.72 11.06
N CYS A 162 9.81 -11.60 10.42
CA CYS A 162 9.12 -11.62 9.13
C CYS A 162 9.96 -12.27 8.03
N LEU A 163 11.26 -11.97 7.98
CA LEU A 163 12.18 -12.58 7.01
C LEU A 163 12.32 -14.10 7.22
N SER A 164 12.39 -14.56 8.47
CA SER A 164 12.44 -16.00 8.79
C SER A 164 11.20 -16.74 8.31
N TYR A 165 10.01 -16.14 8.44
CA TYR A 165 8.75 -16.71 7.93
C TYR A 165 8.73 -16.76 6.40
N LEU A 166 9.18 -15.71 5.72
CA LEU A 166 9.27 -15.67 4.26
C LEU A 166 10.25 -16.73 3.73
N CYS A 167 11.40 -16.90 4.37
CA CYS A 167 12.36 -17.94 4.00
C CYS A 167 11.77 -19.33 4.18
N PHE A 168 11.06 -19.59 5.28
CA PHE A 168 10.42 -20.87 5.54
C PHE A 168 9.31 -21.20 4.52
N PHE A 169 8.51 -20.21 4.14
CA PHE A 169 7.49 -20.35 3.07
C PHE A 169 8.14 -20.60 1.70
N PHE A 170 9.26 -19.95 1.41
CA PHE A 170 9.97 -20.13 0.14
C PHE A 170 10.61 -21.53 0.03
N GLU A 171 11.14 -22.07 1.12
CA GLU A 171 11.65 -23.45 1.14
C GLU A 171 10.52 -24.48 0.97
N LEU A 172 9.35 -24.25 1.58
CA LEU A 172 8.19 -25.14 1.40
C LEU A 172 7.63 -25.10 -0.03
N THR A 173 7.62 -23.94 -0.70
CA THR A 173 7.17 -23.83 -2.09
C THR A 173 8.18 -24.43 -3.06
N CYS A 174 9.49 -24.32 -2.80
CA CYS A 174 10.51 -25.01 -3.58
C CYS A 174 10.49 -26.54 -3.44
N PHE A 175 10.02 -27.07 -2.31
CA PHE A 175 9.94 -28.50 -2.07
C PHE A 175 8.72 -29.17 -2.75
N CYS A 176 7.68 -28.38 -3.08
CA CYS A 176 6.51 -28.90 -3.80
C CYS A 176 6.70 -28.98 -5.33
N ASP A 177 7.72 -28.34 -5.88
CA ASP A 177 8.07 -28.39 -7.32
C ASP A 177 9.23 -29.38 -7.61
N GLY A 178 9.21 -30.53 -6.95
CA GLY A 178 10.15 -31.63 -7.13
C GLY A 178 10.05 -32.30 -8.49
N ASN A 179 10.32 -31.60 -9.57
CA ASN A 179 10.78 -32.17 -10.85
C ASN A 179 11.24 -31.10 -11.85
N ARG A 180 12.39 -30.48 -11.63
CA ARG A 180 13.21 -29.91 -12.74
C ARG A 180 14.65 -29.62 -12.32
N THR A 181 15.53 -30.46 -12.85
CA THR A 181 16.93 -30.24 -13.22
C THR A 181 17.92 -29.77 -12.16
N SER A 182 18.75 -30.71 -11.75
CA SER A 182 20.09 -30.54 -11.22
C SER A 182 20.95 -29.70 -12.20
N SER A 183 21.10 -28.42 -11.97
CA SER A 183 22.19 -27.59 -12.55
C SER A 183 22.20 -26.17 -11.98
N ALA A 184 22.28 -26.01 -10.69
CA ALA A 184 22.57 -24.71 -10.08
C ALA A 184 23.08 -24.87 -8.62
N LYS A 185 24.01 -25.81 -8.42
CA LYS A 185 24.74 -25.92 -7.16
C LYS A 185 26.20 -25.65 -7.43
N GLU A 186 26.55 -24.40 -7.68
CA GLU A 186 27.92 -23.89 -7.51
C GLU A 186 27.86 -22.37 -7.74
N GLY A 187 27.84 -21.58 -6.66
CA GLY A 187 27.98 -20.16 -6.83
C GLY A 187 27.53 -19.23 -5.70
N VAL A 188 27.20 -19.72 -4.52
CA VAL A 188 26.97 -18.79 -3.40
C VAL A 188 27.54 -19.37 -2.11
N MET A 189 28.87 -19.25 -1.95
CA MET A 189 29.51 -19.25 -0.63
C MET A 189 30.94 -18.72 -0.73
N ARG A 190 31.09 -17.41 -0.86
CA ARG A 190 32.34 -16.74 -0.42
C ARG A 190 31.95 -15.56 0.48
N ARG A 191 31.88 -15.84 1.77
CA ARG A 191 31.96 -14.80 2.81
C ARG A 191 33.33 -14.16 2.70
N ARG A 192 33.38 -12.87 2.37
CA ARG A 192 34.60 -12.08 2.58
C ARG A 192 34.73 -11.83 4.09
N GLN A 193 35.69 -12.47 4.70
CA GLN A 193 36.24 -12.04 5.98
C GLN A 193 36.99 -10.73 5.73
N VAL A 194 36.58 -9.67 6.43
CA VAL A 194 37.33 -8.42 6.54
C VAL A 194 38.33 -8.62 7.69
N PRO A 195 39.64 -8.48 7.49
CA PRO A 195 40.60 -8.54 8.59
C PRO A 195 40.53 -7.24 9.40
N LEU A 196 40.35 -7.37 10.70
CA LEU A 196 40.62 -6.31 11.67
C LEU A 196 42.13 -6.11 11.71
N GLY A 197 42.64 -5.01 11.17
CA GLY A 197 44.01 -4.56 11.35
C GLY A 197 44.16 -3.81 12.66
N ASN A 198 45.30 -4.01 13.30
CA ASN A 198 45.82 -3.36 14.50
C ASN A 198 45.76 -1.84 14.46
#